data_11b0230679f7fe3dd069cc43a74956ea
#
_entry.id   11b0230679f7fe3dd069cc43a74956ea
#
_cell.length_a   1.000
_cell.length_b   1.000
_cell.length_c   1.000
_cell.angle_alpha   90.00
_cell.angle_beta   90.00
_cell.angle_gamma   90.00
#
_symmetry.space_group_name_H-M   'P 1'
#
loop_
_entity.id
_entity.type
_entity.pdbx_description
1 polymer ?
#
loop_
_entity_poly.entity_id
_entity_poly.type
_entity_poly.pdbx_seq_one_letter_code
_entity_poly.pdbx_strand_id
1 'polypeptide(L)'
;MQLKAIVLSAVVAMVMLSPVIEANSNGKHYASGGCGCHSNAPSVTISENFPSSYTPGQTYSIQITVSGGVSGTNGGFNVEVDKGTFSTGGSTSVKVSGKSITHSNALNRAWTFDWTAPSAGSGTVNVDIAAMSANGAYGNSGDAWSTMSSTITETVVVTNNPPTVSNVQIAPSMATSLDDLTLTYTYSDQDGDSEAGTSIHWFKNGGHQTQFNNQLTI
;
A
#
# COMPACT_ATOMS: atom_id res chain seq x y z
N MET A 1 77.18 7.92 -46.00
CA MET A 1 76.44 8.60 -44.94
C MET A 1 75.11 7.87 -44.79
N GLN A 2 75.04 6.96 -43.81
CA GLN A 2 73.82 6.14 -43.60
C GLN A 2 72.96 6.78 -42.51
N LEU A 3 71.76 7.15 -42.87
CA LEU A 3 70.73 7.70 -41.95
C LEU A 3 70.07 6.53 -41.20
N LYS A 4 70.33 6.41 -39.91
CA LYS A 4 69.65 5.44 -39.06
C LYS A 4 68.30 6.03 -38.65
N ALA A 5 67.20 5.43 -39.14
CA ALA A 5 65.88 5.75 -38.69
C ALA A 5 65.68 5.16 -37.30
N ILE A 6 65.44 6.00 -36.29
CA ILE A 6 64.96 5.59 -34.94
C ILE A 6 63.47 5.48 -35.01
N VAL A 7 62.96 4.23 -34.97
CA VAL A 7 61.54 3.99 -34.79
C VAL A 7 61.24 4.12 -33.31
N LEU A 8 60.63 5.23 -32.93
CA LEU A 8 60.10 5.44 -31.59
C LEU A 8 58.75 4.71 -31.45
N SER A 9 58.75 3.50 -30.87
CA SER A 9 57.54 2.78 -30.49
C SER A 9 56.88 3.47 -29.30
N ALA A 10 55.87 4.28 -29.56
CA ALA A 10 54.97 4.79 -28.52
C ALA A 10 54.05 3.64 -28.11
N VAL A 11 54.36 2.98 -27.01
CA VAL A 11 53.41 2.10 -26.31
C VAL A 11 52.36 2.99 -25.64
N VAL A 12 51.26 3.21 -26.30
CA VAL A 12 50.07 3.80 -25.66
C VAL A 12 49.51 2.76 -24.72
N ALA A 13 49.86 2.85 -23.44
CA ALA A 13 49.16 2.13 -22.39
C ALA A 13 47.75 2.69 -22.32
N MET A 14 46.81 2.02 -22.97
CA MET A 14 45.37 2.27 -22.84
C MET A 14 44.96 1.78 -21.44
N VAL A 15 45.05 2.67 -20.45
CA VAL A 15 44.47 2.43 -19.14
C VAL A 15 42.96 2.35 -19.39
N MET A 16 42.45 1.15 -19.47
CA MET A 16 41.00 0.89 -19.39
C MET A 16 40.57 1.38 -18.00
N LEU A 17 40.09 2.61 -17.91
CA LEU A 17 39.32 3.04 -16.78
C LEU A 17 38.01 2.23 -16.84
N SER A 18 38.04 1.04 -16.25
CA SER A 18 36.81 0.39 -15.89
C SER A 18 36.05 1.39 -14.98
N PRO A 19 34.78 1.74 -15.27
CA PRO A 19 34.04 2.56 -14.35
C PRO A 19 34.05 1.82 -12.99
N VAL A 20 34.65 2.47 -11.99
CA VAL A 20 34.59 1.97 -10.62
C VAL A 20 33.10 2.07 -10.24
N ILE A 21 32.41 0.94 -10.33
CA ILE A 21 31.02 0.85 -9.89
C ILE A 21 31.08 0.79 -8.35
N GLU A 22 31.05 1.95 -7.71
CA GLU A 22 31.03 2.04 -6.26
C GLU A 22 29.71 1.51 -5.73
N ALA A 23 29.79 0.54 -4.82
CA ALA A 23 28.66 0.12 -4.01
C ALA A 23 28.16 1.33 -3.19
N ASN A 24 26.88 1.66 -3.33
CA ASN A 24 26.33 2.89 -2.76
C ASN A 24 25.99 2.66 -1.28
N SER A 25 26.97 2.77 -0.40
CA SER A 25 26.81 2.57 1.06
C SER A 25 25.77 3.51 1.69
N ASN A 26 25.42 4.59 0.99
CA ASN A 26 24.40 5.55 1.38
C ASN A 26 23.03 5.28 0.74
N GLY A 27 22.81 4.10 0.14
CA GLY A 27 21.58 3.72 -0.51
C GLY A 27 21.34 4.41 -1.85
N LYS A 28 20.57 3.73 -2.70
CA LYS A 28 20.17 4.21 -4.02
C LYS A 28 18.67 4.16 -4.13
N HIS A 29 18.06 5.25 -4.54
CA HIS A 29 16.64 5.32 -4.87
C HIS A 29 16.38 4.74 -6.26
N TYR A 30 15.15 4.27 -6.47
CA TYR A 30 14.66 3.70 -7.73
C TYR A 30 15.52 2.53 -8.22
N ALA A 31 15.77 1.61 -7.28
CA ALA A 31 16.60 0.43 -7.50
C ALA A 31 15.90 -0.88 -7.05
N SER A 32 14.57 -0.88 -6.95
CA SER A 32 13.78 -2.05 -6.54
C SER A 32 13.87 -3.22 -7.54
N GLY A 33 14.20 -2.93 -8.81
CA GLY A 33 14.46 -3.96 -9.83
C GLY A 33 15.74 -4.76 -9.62
N GLY A 34 16.56 -4.42 -8.62
CA GLY A 34 17.75 -5.16 -8.22
C GLY A 34 19.02 -4.34 -8.12
N CYS A 35 20.00 -4.93 -7.48
CA CYS A 35 21.32 -4.35 -7.24
C CYS A 35 22.30 -4.75 -8.36
N GLY A 36 22.13 -4.27 -9.59
CA GLY A 36 22.88 -4.70 -10.78
C GLY A 36 24.40 -4.58 -10.69
N CYS A 37 24.93 -3.94 -9.63
CA CYS A 37 26.38 -3.86 -9.34
C CYS A 37 26.88 -5.03 -8.49
N HIS A 38 26.00 -5.86 -7.92
CA HIS A 38 26.32 -6.97 -7.03
C HIS A 38 25.86 -8.29 -7.65
N SER A 39 26.46 -9.41 -7.22
CA SER A 39 26.03 -10.72 -7.67
C SER A 39 24.67 -11.08 -7.07
N ASN A 40 23.73 -11.53 -7.89
CA ASN A 40 22.46 -12.06 -7.40
C ASN A 40 22.73 -13.37 -6.64
N ALA A 41 22.27 -13.45 -5.39
CA ALA A 41 22.38 -14.66 -4.59
C ALA A 41 21.02 -14.96 -3.93
N PRO A 42 20.33 -16.01 -4.38
CA PRO A 42 18.97 -16.36 -3.91
C PRO A 42 18.89 -16.76 -2.42
N SER A 43 20.02 -16.80 -1.72
CA SER A 43 20.08 -17.08 -0.28
C SER A 43 19.68 -15.90 0.63
N VAL A 44 19.40 -14.73 0.07
CA VAL A 44 18.92 -13.57 0.82
C VAL A 44 17.40 -13.63 0.94
N THR A 45 16.91 -13.58 2.17
CA THR A 45 15.49 -13.53 2.48
C THR A 45 15.13 -12.12 2.92
N ILE A 46 14.11 -11.54 2.26
CA ILE A 46 13.50 -10.26 2.60
C ILE A 46 12.25 -10.55 3.43
N SER A 47 12.12 -9.91 4.58
CA SER A 47 10.89 -9.90 5.38
C SER A 47 10.40 -8.46 5.50
N GLU A 48 9.09 -8.28 5.35
CA GLU A 48 8.42 -6.98 5.43
C GLU A 48 7.07 -7.14 6.15
N ASN A 49 6.47 -6.03 6.58
CA ASN A 49 5.18 -6.02 7.26
C ASN A 49 4.20 -5.02 6.65
N PHE A 50 4.27 -4.78 5.35
CA PHE A 50 3.20 -4.05 4.67
C PHE A 50 1.86 -4.75 4.92
N PRO A 51 0.76 -4.00 5.16
CA PRO A 51 -0.54 -4.63 5.35
C PRO A 51 -1.02 -5.27 4.04
N SER A 52 -1.83 -6.33 4.12
CA SER A 52 -2.47 -6.92 2.94
C SER A 52 -3.55 -6.01 2.35
N SER A 53 -4.13 -5.12 3.19
CA SER A 53 -5.07 -4.09 2.77
C SER A 53 -4.82 -2.79 3.54
N TYR A 54 -5.15 -1.64 2.93
CA TYR A 54 -4.97 -0.33 3.54
C TYR A 54 -6.28 0.44 3.69
N THR A 55 -6.38 1.22 4.77
CA THR A 55 -7.40 2.27 4.91
C THR A 55 -6.85 3.56 4.26
N PRO A 56 -7.62 4.21 3.36
CA PRO A 56 -7.18 5.43 2.69
C PRO A 56 -6.70 6.52 3.68
N GLY A 57 -5.54 7.09 3.39
CA GLY A 57 -4.92 8.14 4.20
C GLY A 57 -4.30 7.68 5.52
N GLN A 58 -4.42 6.41 5.90
CA GLN A 58 -3.80 5.88 7.11
C GLN A 58 -2.29 5.74 6.95
N THR A 59 -1.54 6.03 8.02
CA THR A 59 -0.10 5.82 8.09
C THR A 59 0.21 4.51 8.79
N TYR A 60 1.08 3.71 8.19
CA TYR A 60 1.55 2.41 8.68
C TYR A 60 3.03 2.47 8.95
N SER A 61 3.47 1.94 10.10
CA SER A 61 4.89 1.77 10.40
C SER A 61 5.38 0.48 9.76
N ILE A 62 6.32 0.62 8.83
CA ILE A 62 6.85 -0.47 8.01
C ILE A 62 8.23 -0.85 8.50
N GLN A 63 8.47 -2.15 8.60
CA GLN A 63 9.77 -2.72 8.89
C GLN A 63 10.24 -3.59 7.71
N ILE A 64 11.48 -3.38 7.27
CA ILE A 64 12.18 -4.26 6.33
C ILE A 64 13.32 -4.95 7.08
N THR A 65 13.41 -6.25 6.94
CA THR A 65 14.50 -7.05 7.51
C THR A 65 15.14 -7.94 6.44
N VAL A 66 16.45 -8.04 6.47
CA VAL A 66 17.24 -8.88 5.55
C VAL A 66 17.96 -9.96 6.36
N SER A 67 17.78 -11.20 5.94
CA SER A 67 18.46 -12.36 6.55
C SER A 67 19.09 -13.27 5.49
N GLY A 68 19.97 -14.16 5.92
CA GLY A 68 20.72 -15.03 5.00
C GLY A 68 21.81 -14.29 4.21
N GLY A 69 22.24 -14.89 3.10
CA GLY A 69 23.32 -14.36 2.28
C GLY A 69 24.67 -14.44 2.96
N VAL A 70 25.36 -13.32 3.09
CA VAL A 70 26.71 -13.27 3.69
C VAL A 70 26.65 -12.98 5.18
N SER A 71 27.68 -13.41 5.92
CA SER A 71 27.84 -13.14 7.34
C SER A 71 28.06 -11.65 7.60
N GLY A 72 27.64 -11.17 8.79
CA GLY A 72 27.78 -9.79 9.22
C GLY A 72 26.46 -9.07 9.39
N THR A 73 26.54 -7.79 9.74
CA THR A 73 25.40 -6.90 10.02
C THR A 73 25.14 -5.88 8.91
N ASN A 74 26.05 -5.77 7.97
CA ASN A 74 25.96 -4.81 6.88
C ASN A 74 24.90 -5.23 5.85
N GLY A 75 24.17 -4.24 5.34
CA GLY A 75 23.13 -4.49 4.36
C GLY A 75 22.61 -3.19 3.74
N GLY A 76 21.64 -3.34 2.86
CA GLY A 76 20.98 -2.24 2.19
C GLY A 76 19.61 -2.66 1.67
N PHE A 77 18.77 -1.67 1.41
CA PHE A 77 17.46 -1.90 0.81
C PHE A 77 17.03 -0.70 -0.04
N ASN A 78 16.11 -0.95 -0.94
CA ASN A 78 15.28 0.05 -1.60
C ASN A 78 13.85 -0.49 -1.66
N VAL A 79 12.88 0.34 -1.31
CA VAL A 79 11.46 0.08 -1.49
C VAL A 79 10.88 1.15 -2.39
N GLU A 80 10.06 0.74 -3.32
CA GLU A 80 9.28 1.59 -4.20
C GLU A 80 7.81 1.25 -4.09
N VAL A 81 6.96 2.27 -4.15
CA VAL A 81 5.50 2.12 -4.26
C VAL A 81 5.00 2.98 -5.41
N ASP A 82 3.98 2.53 -6.11
CA ASP A 82 3.35 3.33 -7.16
C ASP A 82 2.41 4.41 -6.58
N LYS A 83 1.89 4.21 -5.35
CA LYS A 83 0.94 5.13 -4.69
C LYS A 83 1.25 5.28 -3.20
N GLY A 84 0.69 6.34 -2.59
CA GLY A 84 0.98 6.71 -1.20
C GLY A 84 2.27 7.52 -1.09
N THR A 85 2.76 7.73 0.12
CA THR A 85 3.97 8.53 0.41
C THR A 85 4.78 7.91 1.53
N PHE A 86 6.09 8.03 1.44
CA PHE A 86 6.99 7.62 2.53
C PHE A 86 7.37 8.80 3.42
N SER A 87 7.61 8.50 4.69
CA SER A 87 8.35 9.35 5.63
C SER A 87 9.35 8.51 6.41
N THR A 88 10.37 9.15 7.00
CA THR A 88 11.39 8.43 7.77
C THR A 88 10.85 7.89 9.11
N GLY A 89 9.68 8.34 9.56
CA GLY A 89 9.14 7.99 10.89
C GLY A 89 10.07 8.40 12.04
N GLY A 90 10.95 9.40 11.83
CA GLY A 90 11.99 9.80 12.77
C GLY A 90 13.28 8.97 12.69
N SER A 91 13.35 7.97 11.83
CA SER A 91 14.56 7.15 11.63
C SER A 91 15.66 7.95 10.92
N THR A 92 16.90 7.85 11.41
CA THR A 92 18.10 8.40 10.78
C THR A 92 18.81 7.41 9.87
N SER A 93 18.38 6.15 9.87
CA SER A 93 18.97 5.08 9.07
C SER A 93 18.36 4.94 7.67
N VAL A 94 17.36 5.75 7.33
CA VAL A 94 16.69 5.75 6.04
C VAL A 94 16.57 7.16 5.46
N LYS A 95 16.35 7.24 4.15
CA LYS A 95 16.10 8.48 3.42
C LYS A 95 15.04 8.27 2.34
N VAL A 96 14.25 9.30 2.05
CA VAL A 96 13.11 9.28 1.13
C VAL A 96 13.39 10.13 -0.10
N SER A 97 12.92 9.70 -1.26
CA SER A 97 12.86 10.47 -2.50
C SER A 97 11.61 10.07 -3.28
N GLY A 98 10.61 10.94 -3.31
CA GLY A 98 9.35 10.67 -4.01
C GLY A 98 8.67 9.37 -3.55
N LYS A 99 8.54 8.41 -4.45
CA LYS A 99 7.93 7.08 -4.22
C LYS A 99 8.94 6.02 -3.79
N SER A 100 10.15 6.41 -3.43
CA SER A 100 11.24 5.50 -3.08
C SER A 100 11.80 5.83 -1.70
N ILE A 101 12.09 4.79 -0.92
CA ILE A 101 12.82 4.88 0.35
C ILE A 101 13.97 3.88 0.35
N THR A 102 15.10 4.28 0.93
CA THR A 102 16.32 3.48 1.00
C THR A 102 17.08 3.77 2.29
N HIS A 103 18.06 2.93 2.61
CA HIS A 103 18.97 3.15 3.73
C HIS A 103 19.85 4.40 3.54
N SER A 104 20.24 5.02 4.64
CA SER A 104 21.21 6.15 4.67
C SER A 104 22.63 5.72 5.01
N ASN A 105 22.80 4.49 5.52
CA ASN A 105 24.09 3.85 5.77
C ASN A 105 23.94 2.33 5.69
N ALA A 106 25.02 1.63 5.43
CA ALA A 106 25.03 0.18 5.23
C ALA A 106 25.29 -0.64 6.52
N LEU A 107 25.07 -0.09 7.71
CA LEU A 107 25.45 -0.71 8.99
C LEU A 107 24.37 -1.63 9.57
N ASN A 108 23.22 -1.72 8.94
CA ASN A 108 22.05 -2.44 9.45
C ASN A 108 21.51 -3.44 8.43
N ARG A 109 20.70 -4.40 8.93
CA ARG A 109 19.86 -5.32 8.14
C ARG A 109 18.40 -5.26 8.55
N ALA A 110 18.03 -4.27 9.35
CA ALA A 110 16.64 -3.96 9.71
C ALA A 110 16.45 -2.46 9.72
N TRP A 111 15.36 -1.99 9.13
CA TRP A 111 15.00 -0.58 9.02
C TRP A 111 13.51 -0.42 9.26
N THR A 112 13.15 0.70 9.91
CA THR A 112 11.76 1.09 10.15
C THR A 112 11.53 2.49 9.57
N PHE A 113 10.36 2.68 8.95
CA PHE A 113 9.92 3.92 8.36
C PHE A 113 8.39 3.92 8.26
N ASP A 114 7.79 5.04 7.85
CA ASP A 114 6.35 5.12 7.69
C ASP A 114 5.96 5.18 6.21
N TRP A 115 4.85 4.54 5.89
CA TRP A 115 4.14 4.67 4.63
C TRP A 115 2.71 5.17 4.90
N THR A 116 2.34 6.29 4.28
CA THR A 116 0.97 6.81 4.30
C THR A 116 0.25 6.37 3.04
N ALA A 117 -0.84 5.65 3.22
CA ALA A 117 -1.67 5.14 2.14
C ALA A 117 -2.27 6.28 1.29
N PRO A 118 -2.55 6.04 0.01
CA PRO A 118 -3.18 7.03 -0.86
C PRO A 118 -4.62 7.32 -0.45
N SER A 119 -5.24 8.32 -1.10
CA SER A 119 -6.66 8.67 -0.92
C SER A 119 -7.60 7.56 -1.38
N ALA A 120 -8.85 7.62 -0.92
CA ALA A 120 -9.91 6.70 -1.35
C ALA A 120 -10.09 6.70 -2.88
N GLY A 121 -10.42 5.53 -3.43
CA GLY A 121 -10.57 5.32 -4.87
C GLY A 121 -9.26 5.14 -5.62
N SER A 122 -8.13 5.05 -4.93
CA SER A 122 -6.82 4.81 -5.56
C SER A 122 -6.62 3.35 -5.98
N GLY A 123 -7.36 2.40 -5.40
CA GLY A 123 -7.27 0.98 -5.69
C GLY A 123 -5.96 0.34 -5.21
N THR A 124 -5.57 -0.76 -5.82
CA THR A 124 -4.38 -1.53 -5.43
C THR A 124 -3.10 -0.72 -5.53
N VAL A 125 -2.21 -0.88 -4.55
CA VAL A 125 -0.85 -0.34 -4.50
C VAL A 125 0.13 -1.47 -4.79
N ASN A 126 1.10 -1.23 -5.68
CA ASN A 126 2.22 -2.13 -5.92
C ASN A 126 3.41 -1.72 -5.06
N VAL A 127 4.08 -2.70 -4.49
CA VAL A 127 5.28 -2.54 -3.66
C VAL A 127 6.38 -3.38 -4.26
N ASP A 128 7.51 -2.76 -4.60
CA ASP A 128 8.70 -3.43 -5.10
C ASP A 128 9.86 -3.19 -4.15
N ILE A 129 10.56 -4.25 -3.78
CA ILE A 129 11.64 -4.24 -2.80
C ILE A 129 12.88 -4.91 -3.41
N ALA A 130 14.02 -4.26 -3.32
CA ALA A 130 15.33 -4.90 -3.44
C ALA A 130 16.07 -4.76 -2.11
N ALA A 131 16.67 -5.83 -1.63
CA ALA A 131 17.46 -5.78 -0.41
C ALA A 131 18.67 -6.71 -0.49
N MET A 132 19.71 -6.37 0.27
CA MET A 132 20.99 -7.06 0.22
C MET A 132 21.57 -7.29 1.61
N SER A 133 22.33 -8.36 1.74
CA SER A 133 23.30 -8.60 2.80
C SER A 133 24.69 -8.30 2.27
N ALA A 134 25.43 -7.42 2.94
CA ALA A 134 26.77 -7.01 2.55
C ALA A 134 27.82 -7.56 3.53
N ASN A 135 29.01 -7.88 3.00
CA ASN A 135 30.13 -8.40 3.79
C ASN A 135 30.93 -7.30 4.50
N GLY A 136 30.59 -6.03 4.27
CA GLY A 136 31.29 -4.87 4.84
C GLY A 136 32.65 -4.59 4.25
N ALA A 137 33.09 -5.32 3.23
CA ALA A 137 34.31 -5.01 2.50
C ALA A 137 34.08 -3.86 1.50
N TYR A 138 35.16 -3.22 1.10
CA TYR A 138 35.10 -2.18 0.05
C TYR A 138 34.78 -2.81 -1.31
N GLY A 139 33.82 -2.24 -2.02
CA GLY A 139 33.40 -2.71 -3.36
C GLY A 139 32.10 -3.52 -3.33
N ASN A 140 31.83 -4.23 -4.41
CA ASN A 140 30.58 -4.97 -4.63
C ASN A 140 30.75 -6.49 -4.66
N SER A 141 31.96 -6.98 -4.41
CA SER A 141 32.30 -8.41 -4.45
C SER A 141 31.93 -9.11 -3.14
N GLY A 142 31.31 -10.26 -3.23
CA GLY A 142 30.98 -11.10 -2.09
C GLY A 142 29.72 -10.68 -1.33
N ASP A 143 28.96 -9.74 -1.85
CA ASP A 143 27.63 -9.38 -1.34
C ASP A 143 26.54 -10.25 -1.97
N ALA A 144 25.38 -10.32 -1.35
CA ALA A 144 24.24 -11.07 -1.84
C ALA A 144 22.97 -10.21 -1.77
N TRP A 145 22.08 -10.34 -2.77
CA TRP A 145 20.82 -9.57 -2.80
C TRP A 145 19.66 -10.37 -3.40
N SER A 146 18.46 -9.92 -3.14
CA SER A 146 17.23 -10.45 -3.70
C SER A 146 16.22 -9.35 -3.94
N THR A 147 15.16 -9.65 -4.67
CA THR A 147 14.00 -8.79 -4.87
C THR A 147 12.72 -9.48 -4.42
N MET A 148 11.74 -8.68 -4.09
CA MET A 148 10.40 -9.10 -3.70
C MET A 148 9.39 -8.08 -4.21
N SER A 149 8.22 -8.54 -4.66
CA SER A 149 7.10 -7.67 -5.03
C SER A 149 5.85 -8.15 -4.30
N SER A 150 5.03 -7.21 -3.86
CA SER A 150 3.73 -7.48 -3.23
C SER A 150 2.71 -6.42 -3.64
N THR A 151 1.44 -6.64 -3.27
CA THR A 151 0.35 -5.71 -3.52
C THR A 151 -0.45 -5.49 -2.26
N ILE A 152 -0.96 -4.25 -2.08
CA ILE A 152 -1.82 -3.87 -0.97
C ILE A 152 -3.16 -3.44 -1.55
N THR A 153 -4.26 -4.07 -1.14
CA THR A 153 -5.60 -3.74 -1.63
C THR A 153 -6.22 -2.59 -0.84
N GLU A 154 -7.01 -1.76 -1.49
CA GLU A 154 -7.78 -0.73 -0.79
C GLU A 154 -8.93 -1.36 -0.01
N THR A 155 -9.08 -0.99 1.26
CA THR A 155 -10.28 -1.32 2.03
C THR A 155 -11.40 -0.37 1.62
N VAL A 156 -12.41 -0.90 0.98
CA VAL A 156 -13.62 -0.12 0.65
C VAL A 156 -14.41 0.08 1.92
N VAL A 157 -14.51 1.31 2.39
CA VAL A 157 -15.45 1.67 3.45
C VAL A 157 -16.79 1.92 2.80
N VAL A 158 -17.70 0.95 2.90
CA VAL A 158 -19.08 1.15 2.50
C VAL A 158 -19.74 1.95 3.63
N THR A 159 -20.11 3.20 3.36
CA THR A 159 -20.95 3.99 4.26
C THR A 159 -22.40 3.59 4.05
N ASN A 160 -23.03 3.05 5.09
CA ASN A 160 -24.45 2.76 5.07
C ASN A 160 -25.24 4.05 5.25
N ASN A 161 -26.12 4.36 4.31
CA ASN A 161 -27.07 5.47 4.39
C ASN A 161 -28.38 4.95 5.00
N PRO A 162 -29.05 5.72 5.89
CA PRO A 162 -30.32 5.29 6.43
C PRO A 162 -31.41 5.26 5.35
N PRO A 163 -32.33 4.29 5.39
CA PRO A 163 -33.46 4.23 4.47
C PRO A 163 -34.44 5.39 4.65
N THR A 164 -35.22 5.64 3.63
CA THR A 164 -36.28 6.65 3.60
C THR A 164 -37.62 6.03 3.27
N VAL A 165 -38.68 6.60 3.84
CA VAL A 165 -40.06 6.25 3.53
C VAL A 165 -40.77 7.48 2.96
N SER A 166 -41.48 7.30 1.86
CA SER A 166 -42.22 8.35 1.16
C SER A 166 -43.59 7.86 0.70
N ASN A 167 -44.42 8.78 0.18
CA ASN A 167 -45.74 8.47 -0.38
C ASN A 167 -46.63 7.66 0.60
N VAL A 168 -46.53 7.94 1.89
CA VAL A 168 -47.37 7.30 2.91
C VAL A 168 -48.82 7.71 2.74
N GLN A 169 -49.69 6.75 2.49
CA GLN A 169 -51.12 6.99 2.25
C GLN A 169 -51.96 5.93 2.97
N ILE A 170 -53.14 6.36 3.42
CA ILE A 170 -54.19 5.45 3.96
C ILE A 170 -55.41 5.57 3.04
N ALA A 171 -55.90 4.45 2.59
CA ALA A 171 -57.10 4.36 1.74
C ALA A 171 -58.17 3.44 2.38
N PRO A 172 -59.45 3.74 2.20
CA PRO A 172 -60.01 4.91 1.55
C PRO A 172 -59.87 6.19 2.40
N SER A 173 -59.72 7.37 1.79
CA SER A 173 -59.56 8.65 2.49
C SER A 173 -60.83 9.11 3.24
N MET A 174 -61.98 8.61 2.85
CA MET A 174 -63.27 8.80 3.54
C MET A 174 -63.84 7.44 3.95
N ALA A 175 -63.23 6.88 4.99
CA ALA A 175 -63.62 5.57 5.51
C ALA A 175 -64.90 5.63 6.37
N THR A 176 -65.75 4.64 6.24
CA THR A 176 -66.86 4.33 7.14
C THR A 176 -66.45 3.25 8.17
N SER A 177 -67.36 2.92 9.09
CA SER A 177 -67.10 1.85 10.06
C SER A 177 -67.09 0.43 9.47
N LEU A 178 -67.37 0.30 8.18
CA LEU A 178 -67.44 -0.98 7.46
C LEU A 178 -66.26 -1.15 6.48
N ASP A 179 -65.42 -0.13 6.35
CA ASP A 179 -64.30 -0.13 5.43
C ASP A 179 -63.00 -0.58 6.13
N ASP A 180 -62.24 -1.44 5.47
CA ASP A 180 -60.87 -1.75 5.85
C ASP A 180 -59.96 -0.57 5.45
N LEU A 181 -59.02 -0.22 6.31
CA LEU A 181 -58.01 0.79 6.03
C LEU A 181 -56.73 0.14 5.56
N THR A 182 -56.22 0.53 4.39
CA THR A 182 -54.96 0.05 3.84
C THR A 182 -53.93 1.13 3.84
N LEU A 183 -52.75 0.85 4.45
CA LEU A 183 -51.57 1.68 4.42
C LEU A 183 -50.71 1.31 3.20
N THR A 184 -50.29 2.31 2.43
CA THR A 184 -49.30 2.17 1.37
C THR A 184 -48.20 3.17 1.60
N TYR A 185 -46.97 2.82 1.22
CA TYR A 185 -45.80 3.69 1.26
C TYR A 185 -44.76 3.23 0.23
N THR A 186 -43.78 4.06 -0.01
CA THR A 186 -42.62 3.72 -0.82
C THR A 186 -41.37 3.70 0.06
N TYR A 187 -40.75 2.55 0.16
CA TYR A 187 -39.41 2.39 0.75
C TYR A 187 -38.33 2.71 -0.29
N SER A 188 -37.26 3.34 0.13
CA SER A 188 -36.08 3.58 -0.69
C SER A 188 -34.84 3.63 0.18
N ASP A 189 -33.83 2.89 -0.21
CA ASP A 189 -32.50 2.91 0.37
C ASP A 189 -31.47 3.28 -0.68
N GLN A 190 -30.54 4.19 -0.35
CA GLN A 190 -29.53 4.68 -1.29
C GLN A 190 -28.48 3.61 -1.61
N ASP A 191 -28.23 2.69 -0.67
CA ASP A 191 -27.25 1.62 -0.80
C ASP A 191 -27.86 0.36 -1.43
N GLY A 192 -29.18 0.34 -1.65
CA GLY A 192 -29.92 -0.76 -2.24
C GLY A 192 -30.30 -1.84 -1.23
N ASP A 193 -30.22 -1.53 0.05
CA ASP A 193 -30.59 -2.48 1.11
C ASP A 193 -32.09 -2.77 1.06
N SER A 194 -32.43 -4.03 1.29
CA SER A 194 -33.82 -4.46 1.33
C SER A 194 -34.49 -3.95 2.60
N GLU A 195 -35.81 -3.64 2.47
CA GLU A 195 -36.60 -3.26 3.62
C GLU A 195 -36.59 -4.36 4.71
N ALA A 196 -36.22 -3.95 5.92
CA ALA A 196 -36.21 -4.83 7.10
C ALA A 196 -36.47 -4.02 8.36
N GLY A 197 -37.16 -4.65 9.32
CA GLY A 197 -37.40 -4.06 10.64
C GLY A 197 -38.43 -2.91 10.66
N THR A 198 -39.20 -2.72 9.59
CA THR A 198 -40.26 -1.71 9.52
C THR A 198 -41.27 -1.91 10.63
N SER A 199 -41.60 -0.81 11.32
CA SER A 199 -42.60 -0.82 12.40
C SER A 199 -43.77 0.08 12.01
N ILE A 200 -44.97 -0.46 12.04
CA ILE A 200 -46.22 0.23 11.73
C ILE A 200 -47.06 0.33 13.00
N HIS A 201 -47.45 1.57 13.33
CA HIS A 201 -48.31 1.83 14.48
C HIS A 201 -49.54 2.60 14.05
N TRP A 202 -50.73 2.07 14.38
CA TRP A 202 -51.99 2.72 14.09
C TRP A 202 -52.50 3.49 15.31
N PHE A 203 -53.05 4.68 15.06
CA PHE A 203 -53.61 5.54 16.10
C PHE A 203 -55.05 5.97 15.72
N LYS A 204 -55.96 5.92 16.67
CA LYS A 204 -57.31 6.45 16.54
C LYS A 204 -57.56 7.50 17.62
N ASN A 205 -57.84 8.75 17.22
CA ASN A 205 -58.05 9.88 18.13
C ASN A 205 -56.92 10.04 19.17
N GLY A 206 -55.64 9.81 18.75
CA GLY A 206 -54.47 9.87 19.61
C GLY A 206 -54.23 8.60 20.45
N GLY A 207 -55.10 7.65 20.46
CA GLY A 207 -54.96 6.38 21.17
C GLY A 207 -54.28 5.32 20.29
N HIS A 208 -53.17 4.71 20.76
CA HIS A 208 -52.47 3.65 20.08
C HIS A 208 -53.30 2.36 20.01
N GLN A 209 -53.48 1.83 18.83
CA GLN A 209 -54.23 0.61 18.54
C GLN A 209 -53.27 -0.57 18.42
N THR A 210 -52.76 -1.07 19.55
CA THR A 210 -51.66 -2.06 19.59
C THR A 210 -51.98 -3.38 18.89
N GLN A 211 -53.29 -3.74 18.80
CA GLN A 211 -53.76 -4.95 18.11
C GLN A 211 -53.50 -4.92 16.59
N PHE A 212 -53.23 -3.74 16.04
CA PHE A 212 -52.97 -3.54 14.60
C PHE A 212 -51.50 -3.25 14.28
N ASN A 213 -50.59 -3.40 15.25
CA ASN A 213 -49.16 -3.21 15.01
C ASN A 213 -48.66 -4.12 13.89
N ASN A 214 -47.86 -3.52 13.00
CA ASN A 214 -47.23 -4.18 11.87
C ASN A 214 -48.18 -4.77 10.83
N GLN A 215 -49.43 -4.30 10.81
CA GLN A 215 -50.42 -4.66 9.78
C GLN A 215 -50.51 -3.53 8.74
N LEU A 216 -50.54 -3.90 7.46
CA LEU A 216 -50.76 -2.96 6.35
C LEU A 216 -52.26 -2.67 6.12
N THR A 217 -53.13 -3.57 6.57
CA THR A 217 -54.59 -3.43 6.44
C THR A 217 -55.25 -3.74 7.79
N ILE A 218 -56.21 -2.92 8.19
CA ILE A 218 -56.96 -3.08 9.44
C ILE A 218 -58.44 -2.86 9.22
#